data_38641dcf9742a88be6bc2765dfc895f1
#
_entry.id   38641dcf9742a88be6bc2765dfc895f1
#
_cell.length_a   1.000
_cell.length_b   1.000
_cell.length_c   1.000
_cell.angle_alpha   90.00
_cell.angle_beta   90.00
_cell.angle_gamma   90.00
#
_symmetry.space_group_name_H-M   'P 1'
#
loop_
_entity.id
_entity.type
_entity.pdbx_description
1 polymer ?
#
loop_
_entity_poly.entity_id
_entity_poly.type
_entity_poly.pdbx_seq_one_letter_code
_entity_poly.pdbx_strand_id
1 'polypeptide(L)'
;MSYGLIAVIIVIGIVIGAIATKKCEPFLIGGSIIGAIFLYKQDFITEWVNTLEGVMSDEAYLILVCGLFGSIIALLTASKGHFGFAKIVSKICNSERKTLFTTFILGVIIFIDDYLNVLSIGTAMKKVYDKVKVPREALAYLLDSTGSPVCVMFPFSSWAAYFGAIFFAQESVQALGAKTWMGAYIKAIPFCIYPIVALLIVILFSAGVFPKLGGMKKAYERVATTGKVYSDASKKYNMDDGEGEQ
;
A
#
# COMPACT_ATOMS: atom_id res chain seq x y z
N MET A 1 24.47 18.03 20.96
CA MET A 1 23.75 17.69 19.73
C MET A 1 22.38 18.36 19.81
N SER A 2 21.91 18.96 18.73
CA SER A 2 20.55 19.50 18.73
C SER A 2 19.54 18.34 18.75
N TYR A 3 18.42 18.51 19.45
CA TYR A 3 17.34 17.49 19.50
C TYR A 3 16.89 17.04 18.08
N GLY A 4 16.92 17.95 17.10
CA GLY A 4 16.61 17.62 15.72
C GLY A 4 17.59 16.62 15.10
N LEU A 5 18.89 16.72 15.37
CA LEU A 5 19.87 15.76 14.88
C LEU A 5 19.68 14.36 15.48
N ILE A 6 19.35 14.30 16.78
CA ILE A 6 19.05 13.05 17.48
C ILE A 6 17.81 12.39 16.86
N ALA A 7 16.75 13.16 16.63
CA ALA A 7 15.53 12.65 15.99
C ALA A 7 15.82 12.06 14.60
N VAL A 8 16.61 12.74 13.77
CA VAL A 8 17.01 12.24 12.46
C VAL A 8 17.80 10.93 12.54
N ILE A 9 18.75 10.83 13.48
CA ILE A 9 19.53 9.61 13.69
C ILE A 9 18.63 8.44 14.10
N ILE A 10 17.69 8.68 15.01
CA ILE A 10 16.73 7.65 15.45
C ILE A 10 15.88 7.16 14.27
N VAL A 11 15.31 8.08 13.46
CA VAL A 11 14.50 7.73 12.30
C VAL A 11 15.31 6.92 11.28
N ILE A 12 16.54 7.35 10.97
CA ILE A 12 17.43 6.59 10.07
C ILE A 12 17.73 5.20 10.64
N GLY A 13 17.99 5.09 11.94
CA GLY A 13 18.24 3.82 12.61
C GLY A 13 17.03 2.87 12.53
N ILE A 14 15.82 3.38 12.74
CA ILE A 14 14.57 2.64 12.58
C ILE A 14 14.44 2.09 11.13
N VAL A 15 14.63 2.95 10.13
CA VAL A 15 14.51 2.58 8.72
C VAL A 15 15.54 1.50 8.35
N ILE A 16 16.81 1.70 8.70
CA ILE A 16 17.87 0.72 8.43
C ILE A 16 17.57 -0.61 9.12
N GLY A 17 17.19 -0.58 10.39
CA GLY A 17 16.88 -1.78 11.17
C GLY A 17 15.66 -2.53 10.61
N ALA A 18 14.62 -1.83 10.24
CA ALA A 18 13.42 -2.40 9.63
C ALA A 18 13.72 -3.07 8.28
N ILE A 19 14.52 -2.44 7.43
CA ILE A 19 14.93 -3.00 6.13
C ILE A 19 15.82 -4.24 6.33
N ALA A 20 16.81 -4.17 7.22
CA ALA A 20 17.75 -5.26 7.46
C ALA A 20 17.09 -6.52 8.03
N THR A 21 16.15 -6.33 8.95
CA THR A 21 15.47 -7.45 9.66
C THR A 21 14.13 -7.84 9.05
N LYS A 22 13.57 -7.02 8.15
CA LYS A 22 12.19 -7.16 7.61
C LYS A 22 11.11 -7.14 8.70
N LYS A 23 11.37 -6.47 9.81
CA LYS A 23 10.44 -6.30 10.94
C LYS A 23 10.39 -4.82 11.31
N CYS A 24 9.24 -4.15 11.11
CA CYS A 24 9.06 -2.72 11.39
C CYS A 24 8.72 -2.46 12.86
N GLU A 25 7.81 -3.25 13.42
CA GLU A 25 7.20 -2.97 14.73
C GLU A 25 8.23 -2.82 15.87
N PRO A 26 9.20 -3.74 16.07
CA PRO A 26 10.14 -3.62 17.19
C PRO A 26 11.05 -2.39 17.05
N PHE A 27 11.37 -1.98 15.82
CA PHE A 27 12.20 -0.78 15.59
C PHE A 27 11.41 0.50 15.80
N LEU A 28 10.13 0.54 15.44
CA LEU A 28 9.26 1.69 15.71
C LEU A 28 9.06 1.86 17.22
N ILE A 29 8.71 0.78 17.94
CA ILE A 29 8.54 0.82 19.40
C ILE A 29 9.85 1.19 20.08
N GLY A 30 10.95 0.52 19.74
CA GLY A 30 12.26 0.82 20.34
C GLY A 30 12.73 2.24 20.05
N GLY A 31 12.56 2.73 18.84
CA GLY A 31 12.91 4.08 18.44
C GLY A 31 12.08 5.15 19.17
N SER A 32 10.77 4.90 19.36
CA SER A 32 9.90 5.82 20.12
C SER A 32 10.31 5.91 21.60
N ILE A 33 10.65 4.78 22.22
CA ILE A 33 11.15 4.73 23.59
C ILE A 33 12.49 5.46 23.71
N ILE A 34 13.43 5.21 22.79
CA ILE A 34 14.72 5.90 22.76
C ILE A 34 14.51 7.42 22.60
N GLY A 35 13.60 7.84 21.72
CA GLY A 35 13.24 9.24 21.55
C GLY A 35 12.70 9.87 22.84
N ALA A 36 11.82 9.17 23.54
CA ALA A 36 11.26 9.60 24.80
C ALA A 36 12.34 9.75 25.90
N ILE A 37 13.29 8.81 25.99
CA ILE A 37 14.44 8.88 26.94
C ILE A 37 15.28 10.16 26.70
N PHE A 38 15.58 10.47 25.42
CA PHE A 38 16.36 11.67 25.09
C PHE A 38 15.59 12.95 25.37
N LEU A 39 14.27 12.95 25.17
CA LEU A 39 13.44 14.15 25.33
C LEU A 39 13.07 14.41 26.80
N TYR A 40 12.60 13.37 27.51
CA TYR A 40 11.96 13.48 28.81
C TYR A 40 12.82 12.96 29.97
N LYS A 41 13.97 12.34 29.69
CA LYS A 41 14.94 11.86 30.70
C LYS A 41 14.32 10.95 31.76
N GLN A 42 14.11 11.45 33.00
CA GLN A 42 13.61 10.65 34.12
C GLN A 42 12.12 10.32 34.00
N ASP A 43 11.34 11.18 33.34
CA ASP A 43 9.90 11.04 33.20
C ASP A 43 9.49 10.32 31.89
N PHE A 44 10.48 9.70 31.19
CA PHE A 44 10.27 9.16 29.84
C PHE A 44 9.17 8.11 29.76
N ILE A 45 8.95 7.29 30.79
CA ILE A 45 7.89 6.25 30.76
C ILE A 45 6.52 6.93 30.80
N THR A 46 6.31 7.85 31.72
CA THR A 46 5.02 8.54 31.87
C THR A 46 4.69 9.34 30.61
N GLU A 47 5.65 10.10 30.11
CA GLU A 47 5.47 10.94 28.93
C GLU A 47 5.36 10.13 27.65
N TRP A 48 6.04 8.97 27.56
CA TRP A 48 5.87 8.05 26.45
C TRP A 48 4.46 7.45 26.43
N VAL A 49 3.93 7.05 27.59
CA VAL A 49 2.55 6.52 27.70
C VAL A 49 1.53 7.61 27.38
N ASN A 50 1.69 8.83 27.93
CA ASN A 50 0.82 9.96 27.63
C ASN A 50 0.81 10.31 26.14
N THR A 51 1.99 10.31 25.51
CA THR A 51 2.12 10.55 24.06
C THR A 51 1.43 9.44 23.25
N LEU A 52 1.61 8.18 23.66
CA LEU A 52 0.96 7.05 23.00
C LEU A 52 -0.57 7.13 23.11
N GLU A 53 -1.09 7.46 24.29
CA GLU A 53 -2.54 7.65 24.52
C GLU A 53 -3.08 8.81 23.67
N GLY A 54 -2.37 9.93 23.62
CA GLY A 54 -2.71 11.06 22.78
C GLY A 54 -2.78 10.68 21.30
N VAL A 55 -1.74 10.05 20.77
CA VAL A 55 -1.70 9.61 19.37
C VAL A 55 -2.80 8.57 19.06
N MET A 56 -3.05 7.62 19.97
CA MET A 56 -4.15 6.65 19.76
C MET A 56 -5.52 7.34 19.76
N SER A 57 -5.71 8.37 20.58
CA SER A 57 -6.95 9.17 20.58
C SER A 57 -7.11 9.95 19.29
N ASP A 58 -6.05 10.61 18.84
CA ASP A 58 -6.06 11.41 17.61
C ASP A 58 -6.27 10.54 16.36
N GLU A 59 -5.70 9.34 16.33
CA GLU A 59 -5.77 8.39 15.22
C GLU A 59 -6.89 7.33 15.39
N ALA A 60 -7.78 7.49 16.39
CA ALA A 60 -8.86 6.53 16.67
C ALA A 60 -9.75 6.27 15.44
N TYR A 61 -9.99 7.30 14.62
CA TYR A 61 -10.72 7.17 13.37
C TYR A 61 -10.00 6.22 12.39
N LEU A 62 -8.69 6.34 12.24
CA LEU A 62 -7.89 5.48 11.36
C LEU A 62 -7.91 4.02 11.83
N ILE A 63 -7.77 3.79 13.14
CA ILE A 63 -7.84 2.44 13.74
C ILE A 63 -9.21 1.81 13.48
N LEU A 64 -10.29 2.58 13.69
CA LEU A 64 -11.66 2.12 13.44
C LEU A 64 -11.88 1.78 11.96
N VAL A 65 -11.44 2.65 11.06
CA VAL A 65 -11.57 2.46 9.60
C VAL A 65 -10.80 1.22 9.14
N CYS A 66 -9.57 1.01 9.61
CA CYS A 66 -8.80 -0.20 9.32
C CYS A 66 -9.51 -1.48 9.81
N GLY A 67 -10.08 -1.44 11.01
CA GLY A 67 -10.89 -2.54 11.56
C GLY A 67 -12.14 -2.84 10.74
N LEU A 68 -12.85 -1.81 10.30
CA LEU A 68 -14.02 -1.94 9.43
C LEU A 68 -13.64 -2.50 8.05
N PHE A 69 -12.53 -2.06 7.45
CA PHE A 69 -12.04 -2.64 6.19
C PHE A 69 -11.68 -4.12 6.36
N GLY A 70 -11.01 -4.49 7.45
CA GLY A 70 -10.77 -5.89 7.77
C GLY A 70 -12.06 -6.71 7.83
N SER A 71 -13.12 -6.15 8.44
CA SER A 71 -14.45 -6.78 8.51
C SER A 71 -15.09 -6.93 7.13
N ILE A 72 -15.00 -5.92 6.26
CA ILE A 72 -15.51 -5.99 4.88
C ILE A 72 -14.77 -7.08 4.09
N ILE A 73 -13.45 -7.18 4.23
CA ILE A 73 -12.65 -8.22 3.59
C ILE A 73 -13.05 -9.61 4.08
N ALA A 74 -13.24 -9.77 5.39
CA ALA A 74 -13.72 -11.03 5.98
C ALA A 74 -15.11 -11.41 5.43
N LEU A 75 -16.03 -10.47 5.31
CA LEU A 75 -17.36 -10.68 4.72
C LEU A 75 -17.29 -11.04 3.23
N LEU A 76 -16.45 -10.35 2.46
CA LEU A 76 -16.20 -10.66 1.04
C LEU A 76 -15.63 -12.07 0.87
N THR A 77 -14.74 -12.48 1.76
CA THR A 77 -14.16 -13.82 1.76
C THR A 77 -15.20 -14.86 2.14
N ALA A 78 -15.95 -14.64 3.22
CA ALA A 78 -17.00 -15.55 3.72
C ALA A 78 -18.15 -15.70 2.71
N SER A 79 -18.56 -14.61 2.04
CA SER A 79 -19.61 -14.63 1.01
C SER A 79 -19.17 -15.27 -0.30
N LYS A 80 -17.87 -15.61 -0.44
CA LYS A 80 -17.28 -16.05 -1.72
C LYS A 80 -17.51 -15.06 -2.87
N GLY A 81 -17.84 -13.81 -2.58
CA GLY A 81 -18.13 -12.75 -3.56
C GLY A 81 -16.97 -12.49 -4.52
N HIS A 82 -15.74 -12.66 -4.05
CA HIS A 82 -14.53 -12.55 -4.88
C HIS A 82 -14.48 -13.59 -6.02
N PHE A 83 -15.09 -14.78 -5.87
CA PHE A 83 -15.19 -15.77 -6.95
C PHE A 83 -16.16 -15.32 -8.05
N GLY A 84 -17.31 -14.74 -7.68
CA GLY A 84 -18.26 -14.17 -8.63
C GLY A 84 -17.63 -13.04 -9.45
N PHE A 85 -16.94 -12.13 -8.77
CA PHE A 85 -16.20 -11.05 -9.40
C PHE A 85 -15.09 -11.58 -10.32
N ALA A 86 -14.26 -12.51 -9.85
CA ALA A 86 -13.21 -13.14 -10.65
C ALA A 86 -13.79 -13.84 -11.89
N LYS A 87 -14.97 -14.45 -11.81
CA LYS A 87 -15.66 -15.08 -12.96
C LYS A 87 -16.08 -14.06 -14.01
N ILE A 88 -16.57 -12.88 -13.60
CA ILE A 88 -16.94 -11.79 -14.50
C ILE A 88 -15.68 -11.24 -15.18
N VAL A 89 -14.66 -10.89 -14.40
CA VAL A 89 -13.41 -10.33 -14.89
C VAL A 89 -12.65 -11.31 -15.78
N SER A 90 -12.69 -12.61 -15.48
CA SER A 90 -12.02 -13.64 -16.29
C SER A 90 -12.58 -13.78 -17.72
N LYS A 91 -13.80 -13.30 -17.99
CA LYS A 91 -14.35 -13.24 -19.34
C LYS A 91 -13.68 -12.16 -20.19
N ILE A 92 -13.21 -11.08 -19.54
CA ILE A 92 -12.53 -9.95 -20.19
C ILE A 92 -11.02 -10.23 -20.28
N CYS A 93 -10.46 -10.86 -19.25
CA CYS A 93 -9.04 -11.14 -19.10
C CYS A 93 -8.66 -12.46 -19.82
N ASN A 94 -8.58 -12.41 -21.14
CA ASN A 94 -8.21 -13.56 -21.98
C ASN A 94 -6.77 -13.49 -22.50
N SER A 95 -6.01 -12.47 -22.14
CA SER A 95 -4.59 -12.28 -22.50
C SER A 95 -3.85 -11.52 -21.41
N GLU A 96 -2.52 -11.63 -21.39
CA GLU A 96 -1.65 -10.92 -20.47
C GLU A 96 -1.99 -9.42 -20.42
N ARG A 97 -1.94 -8.74 -21.58
CA ARG A 97 -2.18 -7.29 -21.65
C ARG A 97 -3.55 -6.89 -21.09
N LYS A 98 -4.61 -7.60 -21.46
CA LYS A 98 -5.95 -7.33 -20.95
C LYS A 98 -6.04 -7.54 -19.45
N THR A 99 -5.37 -8.57 -18.92
CA THR A 99 -5.32 -8.84 -17.47
C THR A 99 -4.60 -7.72 -16.72
N LEU A 100 -3.43 -7.28 -17.22
CA LEU A 100 -2.68 -6.18 -16.61
C LEU A 100 -3.48 -4.87 -16.66
N PHE A 101 -4.06 -4.50 -17.80
CA PHE A 101 -4.87 -3.29 -17.90
C PHE A 101 -6.13 -3.34 -17.05
N THR A 102 -6.81 -4.48 -16.99
CA THR A 102 -7.99 -4.63 -16.10
C THR A 102 -7.59 -4.46 -14.65
N THR A 103 -6.46 -5.02 -14.22
CA THR A 103 -5.93 -4.83 -12.86
C THR A 103 -5.64 -3.36 -12.60
N PHE A 104 -5.01 -2.67 -13.54
CA PHE A 104 -4.73 -1.23 -13.45
C PHE A 104 -6.03 -0.41 -13.32
N ILE A 105 -7.03 -0.67 -14.18
CA ILE A 105 -8.32 0.04 -14.13
C ILE A 105 -9.03 -0.19 -12.80
N LEU A 106 -9.04 -1.42 -12.30
CA LEU A 106 -9.59 -1.73 -10.97
C LEU A 106 -8.84 -0.97 -9.87
N GLY A 107 -7.51 -0.89 -9.96
CA GLY A 107 -6.67 -0.11 -9.06
C GLY A 107 -7.05 1.37 -9.04
N VAL A 108 -7.38 1.93 -10.19
CA VAL A 108 -7.85 3.33 -10.29
C VAL A 108 -9.26 3.50 -9.75
N ILE A 109 -10.17 2.55 -9.97
CA ILE A 109 -11.55 2.63 -9.49
C ILE A 109 -11.63 2.55 -7.96
N ILE A 110 -10.81 1.72 -7.33
CA ILE A 110 -10.76 1.56 -5.87
C ILE A 110 -9.72 2.53 -5.29
N PHE A 111 -9.91 3.82 -5.46
CA PHE A 111 -8.96 4.87 -5.04
C PHE A 111 -9.13 5.34 -3.59
N ILE A 112 -10.16 4.88 -2.90
CA ILE A 112 -10.56 5.41 -1.58
C ILE A 112 -9.48 5.14 -0.55
N ASP A 113 -8.94 3.91 -0.55
CA ASP A 113 -7.95 3.45 0.41
C ASP A 113 -7.04 2.39 -0.22
N ASP A 114 -5.74 2.43 0.07
CA ASP A 114 -4.74 1.55 -0.52
C ASP A 114 -4.82 0.11 0.00
N TYR A 115 -5.12 -0.10 1.28
CA TYR A 115 -5.32 -1.44 1.83
C TYR A 115 -6.53 -2.13 1.19
N LEU A 116 -7.65 -1.39 1.10
CA LEU A 116 -8.85 -1.89 0.42
C LEU A 116 -8.54 -2.23 -1.04
N ASN A 117 -7.80 -1.37 -1.73
CA ASN A 117 -7.37 -1.57 -3.11
C ASN A 117 -6.58 -2.88 -3.26
N VAL A 118 -5.45 -3.00 -2.56
CA VAL A 118 -4.53 -4.13 -2.67
C VAL A 118 -5.20 -5.46 -2.29
N LEU A 119 -5.94 -5.49 -1.18
CA LEU A 119 -6.56 -6.71 -0.69
C LEU A 119 -7.73 -7.17 -1.57
N SER A 120 -8.61 -6.24 -1.98
CA SER A 120 -9.77 -6.58 -2.81
C SER A 120 -9.36 -7.04 -4.20
N ILE A 121 -8.47 -6.30 -4.86
CA ILE A 121 -8.02 -6.65 -6.20
C ILE A 121 -7.09 -7.86 -6.17
N GLY A 122 -6.21 -7.94 -5.17
CA GLY A 122 -5.27 -9.05 -5.00
C GLY A 122 -5.99 -10.39 -4.91
N THR A 123 -7.01 -10.48 -4.05
CA THR A 123 -7.82 -11.70 -3.91
C THR A 123 -8.62 -12.02 -5.17
N ALA A 124 -9.25 -11.02 -5.79
CA ALA A 124 -10.07 -11.19 -6.97
C ALA A 124 -9.26 -11.60 -8.21
N MET A 125 -8.10 -10.98 -8.41
CA MET A 125 -7.29 -11.17 -9.63
C MET A 125 -6.35 -12.37 -9.58
N LYS A 126 -6.01 -12.89 -8.40
CA LYS A 126 -5.06 -14.01 -8.21
C LYS A 126 -5.37 -15.19 -9.15
N LYS A 127 -6.60 -15.70 -9.12
CA LYS A 127 -7.03 -16.83 -9.98
C LYS A 127 -7.05 -16.48 -11.47
N VAL A 128 -7.29 -15.22 -11.81
CA VAL A 128 -7.27 -14.73 -13.19
C VAL A 128 -5.85 -14.78 -13.75
N TYR A 129 -4.85 -14.32 -12.96
CA TYR A 129 -3.44 -14.36 -13.32
C TYR A 129 -2.95 -15.82 -13.51
N ASP A 130 -3.36 -16.71 -12.62
CA ASP A 130 -3.04 -18.13 -12.72
C ASP A 130 -3.59 -18.76 -14.00
N LYS A 131 -4.83 -18.44 -14.35
CA LYS A 131 -5.50 -18.93 -15.57
C LYS A 131 -4.81 -18.45 -16.85
N VAL A 132 -4.41 -17.19 -16.89
CA VAL A 132 -3.77 -16.57 -18.06
C VAL A 132 -2.26 -16.85 -18.10
N LYS A 133 -1.71 -17.53 -17.09
CA LYS A 133 -0.27 -17.84 -16.97
C LYS A 133 0.59 -16.58 -16.91
N VAL A 134 0.14 -15.57 -16.16
CA VAL A 134 0.91 -14.39 -15.82
C VAL A 134 1.48 -14.57 -14.41
N PRO A 135 2.77 -14.28 -14.17
CA PRO A 135 3.35 -14.47 -12.85
C PRO A 135 2.66 -13.60 -11.79
N ARG A 136 2.44 -14.16 -10.59
CA ARG A 136 1.83 -13.43 -9.46
C ARG A 136 2.68 -12.24 -9.01
N GLU A 137 3.96 -12.24 -9.30
CA GLU A 137 4.85 -11.09 -9.09
C GLU A 137 4.41 -9.87 -9.93
N ALA A 138 3.84 -10.10 -11.12
CA ALA A 138 3.29 -9.00 -11.91
C ALA A 138 2.01 -8.44 -11.27
N LEU A 139 1.16 -9.30 -10.68
CA LEU A 139 0.01 -8.84 -9.89
C LEU A 139 0.49 -8.01 -8.70
N ALA A 140 1.43 -8.52 -7.91
CA ALA A 140 1.99 -7.82 -6.76
C ALA A 140 2.56 -6.45 -7.16
N TYR A 141 3.32 -6.39 -8.25
CA TYR A 141 3.87 -5.13 -8.78
C TYR A 141 2.77 -4.14 -9.15
N LEU A 142 1.72 -4.57 -9.86
CA LEU A 142 0.62 -3.67 -10.22
C LEU A 142 -0.10 -3.15 -8.96
N LEU A 143 -0.39 -4.02 -8.01
CA LEU A 143 -1.08 -3.64 -6.77
C LEU A 143 -0.27 -2.62 -5.96
N ASP A 144 1.02 -2.87 -5.78
CA ASP A 144 1.92 -1.97 -5.07
C ASP A 144 2.06 -0.62 -5.79
N SER A 145 2.21 -0.66 -7.11
CA SER A 145 2.42 0.55 -7.93
C SER A 145 1.12 1.28 -8.31
N THR A 146 -0.06 0.76 -7.96
CA THR A 146 -1.35 1.44 -8.14
C THR A 146 -2.01 1.79 -6.82
N GLY A 147 -1.97 0.94 -5.81
CA GLY A 147 -2.68 1.14 -4.56
C GLY A 147 -2.40 2.50 -3.94
N SER A 148 -1.23 2.69 -3.35
CA SER A 148 -0.84 3.97 -2.75
C SER A 148 -0.70 5.11 -3.76
N PRO A 149 -0.08 4.94 -4.97
CA PRO A 149 0.02 6.02 -5.93
C PRO A 149 -1.33 6.58 -6.39
N VAL A 150 -2.31 5.74 -6.63
CA VAL A 150 -3.66 6.19 -7.00
C VAL A 150 -4.31 6.94 -5.83
N CYS A 151 -4.25 6.40 -4.61
CA CYS A 151 -4.81 7.06 -3.44
C CYS A 151 -4.19 8.44 -3.20
N VAL A 152 -2.89 8.61 -3.40
CA VAL A 152 -2.20 9.90 -3.29
C VAL A 152 -2.64 10.89 -4.38
N MET A 153 -2.96 10.42 -5.57
CA MET A 153 -3.38 11.30 -6.69
C MET A 153 -4.84 11.75 -6.62
N PHE A 154 -5.68 11.05 -5.84
CA PHE A 154 -7.09 11.38 -5.71
C PHE A 154 -7.37 12.21 -4.44
N PRO A 155 -7.99 13.41 -4.57
CA PRO A 155 -8.21 14.32 -3.43
C PRO A 155 -9.30 13.87 -2.45
N PHE A 156 -9.97 12.74 -2.71
CA PHE A 156 -11.04 12.18 -1.88
C PHE A 156 -10.66 10.85 -1.23
N SER A 157 -9.37 10.52 -1.18
CA SER A 157 -8.86 9.30 -0.56
C SER A 157 -8.60 9.49 0.94
N SER A 158 -8.38 8.38 1.66
CA SER A 158 -7.92 8.39 3.06
C SER A 158 -6.58 9.14 3.20
N TRP A 159 -5.68 8.97 2.24
CA TRP A 159 -4.38 9.66 2.21
C TRP A 159 -4.51 11.15 2.00
N ALA A 160 -5.41 11.58 1.12
CA ALA A 160 -5.68 13.00 0.88
C ALA A 160 -6.22 13.70 2.13
N ALA A 161 -7.10 13.04 2.87
CA ALA A 161 -7.64 13.57 4.12
C ALA A 161 -6.53 13.75 5.17
N TYR A 162 -5.70 12.71 5.35
CA TYR A 162 -4.60 12.71 6.32
C TYR A 162 -3.52 13.75 5.98
N PHE A 163 -2.92 13.69 4.80
CA PHE A 163 -1.86 14.62 4.41
C PHE A 163 -2.38 16.04 4.21
N GLY A 164 -3.62 16.19 3.72
CA GLY A 164 -4.25 17.50 3.59
C GLY A 164 -4.39 18.21 4.94
N ALA A 165 -4.76 17.47 5.99
CA ALA A 165 -4.82 17.99 7.35
C ALA A 165 -3.44 18.42 7.88
N ILE A 166 -2.41 17.58 7.69
CA ILE A 166 -1.03 17.90 8.09
C ILE A 166 -0.51 19.14 7.35
N PHE A 167 -0.73 19.23 6.04
CA PHE A 167 -0.29 20.40 5.25
C PHE A 167 -1.02 21.66 5.67
N PHE A 168 -2.32 21.57 5.88
CA PHE A 168 -3.13 22.72 6.27
C PHE A 168 -2.82 23.23 7.68
N ALA A 169 -2.31 22.39 8.57
CA ALA A 169 -1.84 22.80 9.89
C ALA A 169 -0.60 23.71 9.85
N GLN A 170 0.11 23.78 8.71
CA GLN A 170 1.30 24.63 8.56
C GLN A 170 0.89 26.06 8.18
N GLU A 171 1.29 27.06 8.97
CA GLU A 171 1.02 28.48 8.72
C GLU A 171 1.51 28.93 7.33
N SER A 172 2.67 28.43 6.88
CA SER A 172 3.23 28.72 5.57
C SER A 172 2.32 28.26 4.43
N VAL A 173 1.61 27.16 4.57
CA VAL A 173 0.66 26.64 3.56
C VAL A 173 -0.61 27.50 3.54
N GLN A 174 -1.08 27.94 4.69
CA GLN A 174 -2.21 28.89 4.79
C GLN A 174 -1.85 30.23 4.14
N ALA A 175 -0.63 30.72 4.37
CA ALA A 175 -0.11 31.94 3.75
C ALA A 175 -0.06 31.87 2.21
N LEU A 176 0.05 30.66 1.61
CA LEU A 176 -0.06 30.45 0.16
C LEU A 176 -1.51 30.48 -0.35
N GLY A 177 -2.47 30.91 0.47
CA GLY A 177 -3.87 31.09 0.12
C GLY A 177 -4.69 29.79 0.08
N ALA A 178 -4.25 28.75 0.77
CA ALA A 178 -5.07 27.58 1.01
C ALA A 178 -6.14 27.89 2.06
N LYS A 179 -7.42 27.78 1.70
CA LYS A 179 -8.55 28.05 2.61
C LYS A 179 -9.07 26.78 3.31
N THR A 180 -8.74 25.60 2.79
CA THR A 180 -9.18 24.32 3.31
C THR A 180 -8.05 23.30 3.16
N TRP A 181 -8.08 22.24 3.96
CA TRP A 181 -7.13 21.12 3.86
C TRP A 181 -7.15 20.47 2.45
N MET A 182 -8.33 20.29 1.87
CA MET A 182 -8.48 19.75 0.51
C MET A 182 -7.87 20.70 -0.54
N GLY A 183 -8.07 22.00 -0.40
CA GLY A 183 -7.45 23.00 -1.29
C GLY A 183 -5.92 23.00 -1.20
N ALA A 184 -5.37 22.83 0.00
CA ALA A 184 -3.93 22.66 0.20
C ALA A 184 -3.42 21.38 -0.49
N TYR A 185 -4.14 20.28 -0.32
CA TYR A 185 -3.75 19.00 -0.92
C TYR A 185 -3.80 19.01 -2.44
N ILE A 186 -4.89 19.51 -3.04
CA ILE A 186 -5.02 19.61 -4.50
C ILE A 186 -3.85 20.39 -5.11
N LYS A 187 -3.40 21.46 -4.46
CA LYS A 187 -2.22 22.23 -4.90
C LYS A 187 -0.91 21.43 -4.80
N ALA A 188 -0.82 20.45 -3.90
CA ALA A 188 0.36 19.60 -3.73
C ALA A 188 0.42 18.43 -4.73
N ILE A 189 -0.73 17.93 -5.23
CA ILE A 189 -0.81 16.77 -6.15
C ILE A 189 0.15 16.89 -7.35
N PRO A 190 0.28 18.01 -8.07
CA PRO A 190 1.18 18.10 -9.22
C PRO A 190 2.67 17.91 -8.86
N PHE A 191 3.03 18.06 -7.60
CA PHE A 191 4.40 17.87 -7.09
C PHE A 191 4.65 16.47 -6.55
N CYS A 192 3.63 15.60 -6.54
CA CYS A 192 3.75 14.19 -6.18
C CYS A 192 4.38 13.39 -7.35
N ILE A 193 5.68 13.61 -7.59
CA ILE A 193 6.39 13.06 -8.77
C ILE A 193 6.40 11.54 -8.75
N TYR A 194 6.64 10.91 -7.59
CA TYR A 194 6.68 9.44 -7.49
C TYR A 194 5.38 8.77 -7.95
N PRO A 195 4.20 9.12 -7.44
CA PRO A 195 2.94 8.56 -7.93
C PRO A 195 2.71 8.74 -9.41
N ILE A 196 3.03 9.91 -9.96
CA ILE A 196 2.87 10.20 -11.39
C ILE A 196 3.75 9.26 -12.22
N VAL A 197 5.03 9.14 -11.86
CA VAL A 197 5.97 8.28 -12.57
C VAL A 197 5.61 6.80 -12.40
N ALA A 198 5.23 6.37 -11.20
CA ALA A 198 4.80 4.99 -10.93
C ALA A 198 3.62 4.58 -11.81
N LEU A 199 2.57 5.41 -11.87
CA LEU A 199 1.40 5.15 -12.70
C LEU A 199 1.74 5.12 -14.20
N LEU A 200 2.59 6.02 -14.67
CA LEU A 200 3.07 6.02 -16.06
C LEU A 200 3.82 4.71 -16.39
N ILE A 201 4.71 4.26 -15.50
CA ILE A 201 5.44 3.00 -15.72
C ILE A 201 4.48 1.81 -15.72
N VAL A 202 3.48 1.78 -14.84
CA VAL A 202 2.46 0.71 -14.82
C VAL A 202 1.68 0.67 -16.13
N ILE A 203 1.27 1.81 -16.68
CA ILE A 203 0.58 1.89 -17.97
C ILE A 203 1.48 1.34 -19.08
N LEU A 204 2.74 1.78 -19.15
CA LEU A 204 3.70 1.31 -20.16
C LEU A 204 4.01 -0.18 -20.01
N PHE A 205 4.12 -0.68 -18.78
CA PHE A 205 4.29 -2.10 -18.50
C PHE A 205 3.09 -2.92 -18.94
N SER A 206 1.88 -2.46 -18.64
CA SER A 206 0.63 -3.11 -19.02
C SER A 206 0.42 -3.11 -20.53
N ALA A 207 0.89 -2.07 -21.21
CA ALA A 207 0.90 -2.00 -22.69
C ALA A 207 1.95 -2.92 -23.32
N GLY A 208 2.90 -3.46 -22.53
CA GLY A 208 4.00 -4.28 -23.01
C GLY A 208 5.11 -3.47 -23.71
N VAL A 209 5.15 -2.15 -23.47
CA VAL A 209 6.19 -1.25 -23.99
C VAL A 209 7.39 -1.22 -23.04
N PHE A 210 7.14 -1.25 -21.73
CA PHE A 210 8.19 -1.25 -20.73
C PHE A 210 8.83 -2.64 -20.62
N PRO A 211 10.16 -2.76 -20.64
CA PRO A 211 10.84 -4.06 -20.61
C PRO A 211 10.69 -4.76 -19.25
N LYS A 212 10.59 -6.08 -19.29
CA LYS A 212 10.62 -6.93 -18.10
C LYS A 212 12.05 -7.03 -17.61
N LEU A 213 12.38 -6.38 -16.48
CA LEU A 213 13.74 -6.28 -15.95
C LEU A 213 13.92 -7.09 -14.66
N GLY A 214 15.15 -7.47 -14.35
CA GLY A 214 15.54 -8.04 -13.05
C GLY A 214 14.68 -9.22 -12.60
N GLY A 215 14.08 -9.12 -11.40
CA GLY A 215 13.23 -10.16 -10.83
C GLY A 215 11.98 -10.43 -11.64
N MET A 216 11.41 -9.42 -12.29
CA MET A 216 10.23 -9.57 -13.14
C MET A 216 10.54 -10.44 -14.37
N LYS A 217 11.68 -10.22 -15.03
CA LYS A 217 12.14 -11.07 -16.14
C LYS A 217 12.25 -12.53 -15.72
N LYS A 218 12.91 -12.79 -14.58
CA LYS A 218 13.04 -14.16 -14.03
C LYS A 218 11.69 -14.80 -13.72
N ALA A 219 10.71 -14.03 -13.23
CA ALA A 219 9.37 -14.53 -12.96
C ALA A 219 8.65 -14.95 -14.24
N TYR A 220 8.73 -14.17 -15.30
CA TYR A 220 8.18 -14.52 -16.61
C TYR A 220 8.88 -15.73 -17.25
N GLU A 221 10.21 -15.79 -17.18
CA GLU A 221 11.00 -16.94 -17.66
C GLU A 221 10.61 -18.21 -16.92
N ARG A 222 10.43 -18.15 -15.58
CA ARG A 222 9.94 -19.28 -14.79
C ARG A 222 8.58 -19.78 -15.29
N VAL A 223 7.63 -18.87 -15.52
CA VAL A 223 6.31 -19.24 -16.05
C VAL A 223 6.43 -19.88 -17.42
N ALA A 224 7.24 -19.32 -18.32
CA ALA A 224 7.44 -19.85 -19.65
C ALA A 224 8.07 -21.25 -19.65
N THR A 225 9.02 -21.53 -18.75
CA THR A 225 9.77 -22.80 -18.70
C THR A 225 9.08 -23.88 -17.88
N THR A 226 8.47 -23.50 -16.74
CA THR A 226 7.92 -24.48 -15.78
C THR A 226 6.40 -24.43 -15.65
N GLY A 227 5.74 -23.43 -16.21
CA GLY A 227 4.30 -23.20 -16.01
C GLY A 227 3.93 -22.68 -14.59
N LYS A 228 4.90 -22.56 -13.65
CA LYS A 228 4.65 -22.13 -12.28
C LYS A 228 4.50 -20.61 -12.21
N VAL A 229 3.32 -20.14 -11.80
CA VAL A 229 2.96 -18.71 -11.70
C VAL A 229 3.50 -18.01 -10.45
N TYR A 230 4.03 -18.76 -9.48
CA TYR A 230 4.69 -18.24 -8.26
C TYR A 230 5.97 -19.02 -7.95
N SER A 231 6.86 -18.42 -7.15
CA SER A 231 8.12 -19.05 -6.74
C SER A 231 7.92 -20.07 -5.61
N ASP A 232 8.82 -21.04 -5.49
CA ASP A 232 8.78 -22.02 -4.38
C ASP A 232 8.93 -21.34 -3.01
N ALA A 233 9.65 -20.22 -2.93
CA ALA A 233 9.75 -19.41 -1.71
C ALA A 233 8.41 -18.79 -1.30
N SER A 234 7.50 -18.57 -2.24
CA SER A 234 6.17 -18.00 -1.99
C SER A 234 5.13 -19.02 -1.57
N LYS A 235 5.43 -20.32 -1.63
CA LYS A 235 4.49 -21.39 -1.25
C LYS A 235 4.00 -21.25 0.19
N LYS A 236 4.86 -20.83 1.12
CA LYS A 236 4.51 -20.65 2.53
C LYS A 236 3.50 -19.52 2.79
N TYR A 237 3.33 -18.61 1.83
CA TYR A 237 2.35 -17.54 1.86
C TYR A 237 1.11 -17.83 1.00
N ASN A 238 1.06 -18.98 0.35
CA ASN A 238 -0.16 -19.48 -0.23
C ASN A 238 -1.05 -19.90 0.94
N MET A 239 -1.86 -18.97 1.44
CA MET A 239 -3.02 -19.36 2.20
C MET A 239 -3.84 -20.22 1.23
N ASP A 240 -4.10 -21.46 1.60
CA ASP A 240 -5.06 -22.29 0.91
C ASP A 240 -6.35 -21.47 0.86
N ASP A 241 -6.70 -21.02 -0.35
CA ASP A 241 -8.00 -20.38 -0.60
C ASP A 241 -9.03 -21.49 -0.51
N GLY A 242 -9.21 -22.09 0.68
CA GLY A 242 -10.14 -23.18 0.96
C GLY A 242 -10.72 -23.79 -0.32
N GLU A 243 -9.99 -24.66 -1.00
CA GLU A 243 -10.57 -25.53 -2.00
C GLU A 243 -11.54 -26.46 -1.25
N GLY A 244 -12.68 -25.88 -0.89
CA GLY A 244 -13.90 -26.63 -0.67
C GLY A 244 -14.25 -27.21 -2.02
N GLU A 245 -14.00 -28.49 -2.14
CA GLU A 245 -14.65 -29.36 -3.09
C GLU A 245 -16.11 -28.90 -3.34
N GLN A 246 -16.39 -28.52 -4.53
CA GLN A 246 -17.54 -28.86 -5.40
C GLN A 246 -17.69 -27.85 -6.52
#